data_1b33f9c14f5a348faf3f9938bc4790f8
#
_entry.id   1b33f9c14f5a348faf3f9938bc4790f8
#
_cell.length_a   1.000
_cell.length_b   1.000
_cell.length_c   1.000
_cell.angle_alpha   90.00
_cell.angle_beta   90.00
_cell.angle_gamma   90.00
#
_symmetry.space_group_name_H-M   'P 1'
#
loop_
_entity.id
_entity.type
_entity.pdbx_description
1 polymer ?
#
loop_
_entity_poly.entity_id
_entity_poly.type
_entity_poly.pdbx_seq_one_letter_code
_entity_poly.pdbx_strand_id
1 'polypeptide(L)'
;MTETGKATVGNVARGVSGLATVGVLVATVVVLLLGAFGVVDMEGVVVEGTALAYVVGVGTFAMSPLVAVGLVAVSLFNAVGVVAIGAGSASGIIAISGGDAQGVIAISAGGRANGMLIGIGDEARGALAIAYSGRTAKAFGNWPPWPGAEAETD
;
A
#
# COMPACT_ATOMS: atom_id res chain seq x y z
N MET A 1 -3.98 -11.79 22.28
CA MET A 1 -3.30 -12.47 21.14
C MET A 1 -2.01 -13.05 21.66
N THR A 2 -1.74 -14.32 21.36
CA THR A 2 -0.47 -14.93 21.72
C THR A 2 0.66 -14.37 20.84
N GLU A 3 1.90 -14.36 21.34
CA GLU A 3 3.10 -13.93 20.59
C GLU A 3 3.18 -14.62 19.22
N THR A 4 2.82 -15.89 19.14
CA THR A 4 2.76 -16.68 17.91
C THR A 4 1.77 -16.09 16.88
N GLY A 5 0.63 -15.57 17.34
CA GLY A 5 -0.37 -14.94 16.45
C GLY A 5 0.14 -13.63 15.82
N LYS A 6 0.85 -12.80 16.61
CA LYS A 6 1.46 -11.55 16.09
C LYS A 6 2.54 -11.83 15.03
N ALA A 7 3.40 -12.82 15.29
CA ALA A 7 4.43 -13.22 14.34
C ALA A 7 3.84 -13.75 13.03
N THR A 8 2.78 -14.54 13.10
CA THR A 8 2.10 -15.08 11.91
C THR A 8 1.44 -13.98 11.09
N VAL A 9 0.71 -13.06 11.71
CA VAL A 9 0.07 -11.94 11.01
C VAL A 9 1.12 -11.01 10.39
N GLY A 10 2.21 -10.72 11.11
CA GLY A 10 3.31 -9.93 10.59
C GLY A 10 3.97 -10.56 9.35
N ASN A 11 4.19 -11.87 9.38
CA ASN A 11 4.76 -12.60 8.24
C ASN A 11 3.81 -12.63 7.04
N VAL A 12 2.52 -12.81 7.27
CA VAL A 12 1.50 -12.76 6.20
C VAL A 12 1.41 -11.36 5.61
N ALA A 13 1.37 -10.31 6.43
CA ALA A 13 1.32 -8.93 5.97
C ALA A 13 2.57 -8.55 5.15
N ARG A 14 3.76 -8.92 5.61
CA ARG A 14 5.02 -8.76 4.86
C ARG A 14 5.01 -9.56 3.56
N GLY A 15 4.51 -10.78 3.61
CA GLY A 15 4.38 -11.62 2.42
C GLY A 15 3.47 -10.99 1.38
N VAL A 16 2.28 -10.56 1.77
CA VAL A 16 1.29 -9.94 0.86
C VAL A 16 1.82 -8.64 0.28
N SER A 17 2.33 -7.73 1.11
CA SER A 17 2.82 -6.44 0.62
C SER A 17 4.15 -6.57 -0.12
N GLY A 18 5.02 -7.50 0.28
CA GLY A 18 6.23 -7.82 -0.46
C GLY A 18 5.91 -8.40 -1.85
N LEU A 19 4.96 -9.33 -1.94
CA LEU A 19 4.49 -9.90 -3.21
C LEU A 19 3.84 -8.83 -4.09
N ALA A 20 3.01 -7.96 -3.51
CA ALA A 20 2.42 -6.83 -4.21
C ALA A 20 3.48 -5.87 -4.75
N THR A 21 4.48 -5.52 -3.94
CA THR A 21 5.59 -4.65 -4.35
C THR A 21 6.40 -5.26 -5.49
N VAL A 22 6.78 -6.53 -5.38
CA VAL A 22 7.49 -7.25 -6.44
C VAL A 22 6.62 -7.36 -7.69
N GLY A 23 5.34 -7.67 -7.55
CA GLY A 23 4.38 -7.74 -8.66
C GLY A 23 4.26 -6.41 -9.40
N VAL A 24 4.15 -5.30 -8.66
CA VAL A 24 4.13 -3.94 -9.24
C VAL A 24 5.42 -3.64 -9.98
N LEU A 25 6.57 -3.98 -9.39
CA LEU A 25 7.87 -3.74 -10.00
C LEU A 25 8.01 -4.52 -11.31
N VAL A 26 7.67 -5.80 -11.31
CA VAL A 26 7.72 -6.65 -12.51
C VAL A 26 6.73 -6.13 -13.56
N ALA A 27 5.48 -5.83 -13.19
CA ALA A 27 4.48 -5.31 -14.10
C ALA A 27 4.94 -3.98 -14.73
N THR A 28 5.51 -3.07 -13.93
CA THR A 28 6.03 -1.79 -14.43
C THR A 28 7.17 -1.99 -15.40
N VAL A 29 8.12 -2.88 -15.10
CA VAL A 29 9.24 -3.19 -16.02
C VAL A 29 8.71 -3.78 -17.33
N VAL A 30 7.75 -4.70 -17.27
CA VAL A 30 7.12 -5.29 -18.46
C VAL A 30 6.43 -4.23 -19.29
N VAL A 31 5.63 -3.35 -18.69
CA VAL A 31 4.94 -2.26 -19.40
C VAL A 31 5.92 -1.28 -20.02
N LEU A 32 6.98 -0.90 -19.30
CA LEU A 32 8.04 -0.03 -19.85
C LEU A 32 8.75 -0.67 -21.04
N LEU A 33 9.04 -1.97 -20.98
CA LEU A 33 9.63 -2.69 -22.12
C LEU A 33 8.67 -2.74 -23.31
N LEU A 34 7.38 -3.05 -23.09
CA LEU A 34 6.37 -3.05 -24.14
C LEU A 34 6.24 -1.66 -24.81
N GLY A 35 6.29 -0.58 -24.03
CA GLY A 35 6.33 0.78 -24.54
C GLY A 35 7.60 1.07 -25.35
N ALA A 36 8.77 0.63 -24.84
CA ALA A 36 10.05 0.81 -25.54
C ALA A 36 10.12 0.05 -26.86
N PHE A 37 9.47 -1.09 -26.99
CA PHE A 37 9.35 -1.87 -28.23
C PHE A 37 8.21 -1.42 -29.14
N GLY A 38 7.47 -0.35 -28.78
CA GLY A 38 6.36 0.18 -29.56
C GLY A 38 5.13 -0.74 -29.64
N VAL A 39 5.01 -1.69 -28.72
CA VAL A 39 3.84 -2.59 -28.65
C VAL A 39 2.66 -1.89 -27.98
N VAL A 40 2.93 -0.92 -27.10
CA VAL A 40 1.94 -0.09 -26.41
C VAL A 40 2.35 1.36 -26.60
N ASP A 41 1.43 2.18 -27.10
CA ASP A 41 1.64 3.62 -27.14
C ASP A 41 1.54 4.17 -25.72
N MET A 42 2.63 4.77 -25.25
CA MET A 42 2.69 5.37 -23.93
C MET A 42 3.09 6.82 -24.04
N GLU A 43 2.29 7.69 -23.50
CA GLU A 43 2.60 9.12 -23.38
C GLU A 43 3.11 9.43 -21.96
N GLY A 44 3.73 10.60 -21.81
CA GLY A 44 4.22 11.05 -20.50
C GLY A 44 3.08 11.25 -19.51
N VAL A 45 1.96 11.81 -19.98
CA VAL A 45 0.73 12.03 -19.20
C VAL A 45 -0.46 11.52 -20.01
N VAL A 46 -1.21 10.60 -19.43
CA VAL A 46 -2.40 10.00 -20.06
C VAL A 46 -3.60 10.18 -19.15
N VAL A 47 -4.70 10.65 -19.72
CA VAL A 47 -5.99 10.82 -19.04
C VAL A 47 -7.06 10.11 -19.85
N GLU A 48 -7.30 8.85 -19.52
CA GLU A 48 -8.27 7.99 -20.22
C GLU A 48 -8.91 6.97 -19.27
N GLY A 49 -9.88 6.22 -19.77
CA GLY A 49 -10.50 5.13 -19.00
C GLY A 49 -9.47 4.10 -18.52
N THR A 50 -8.53 3.72 -19.40
CA THR A 50 -7.36 2.90 -19.04
C THR A 50 -6.11 3.71 -19.39
N ALA A 51 -5.44 4.24 -18.37
CA ALA A 51 -4.28 5.10 -18.54
C ALA A 51 -2.97 4.35 -18.25
N LEU A 52 -2.17 4.15 -19.28
CA LEU A 52 -0.79 3.66 -19.18
C LEU A 52 0.14 4.80 -19.55
N ALA A 53 0.94 5.29 -18.61
CA ALA A 53 1.77 6.47 -18.82
C ALA A 53 3.17 6.30 -18.22
N TYR A 54 4.16 7.03 -18.75
CA TYR A 54 5.51 7.03 -18.19
C TYR A 54 5.63 7.88 -16.94
N VAL A 55 4.84 8.94 -16.81
CA VAL A 55 4.95 9.90 -15.71
C VAL A 55 3.67 9.94 -14.88
N VAL A 56 2.54 10.30 -15.48
CA VAL A 56 1.25 10.43 -14.78
C VAL A 56 0.15 9.75 -15.57
N GLY A 57 -0.48 8.75 -14.97
CA GLY A 57 -1.68 8.10 -15.49
C GLY A 57 -2.90 8.47 -14.65
N VAL A 58 -3.96 8.95 -15.30
CA VAL A 58 -5.24 9.28 -14.66
C VAL A 58 -6.38 8.58 -15.39
N GLY A 59 -7.13 7.72 -14.72
CA GLY A 59 -8.22 7.00 -15.35
C GLY A 59 -8.96 6.07 -14.41
N THR A 60 -9.91 5.32 -14.94
CA THR A 60 -10.57 4.27 -14.14
C THR A 60 -9.57 3.21 -13.71
N PHE A 61 -8.75 2.76 -14.64
CA PHE A 61 -7.57 1.94 -14.36
C PHE A 61 -6.33 2.75 -14.77
N ALA A 62 -5.44 3.03 -13.84
CA ALA A 62 -4.25 3.81 -14.08
C ALA A 62 -2.98 3.06 -13.67
N MET A 63 -2.01 3.01 -14.56
CA MET A 63 -0.68 2.46 -14.29
C MET A 63 0.40 3.46 -14.73
N SER A 64 1.33 3.77 -13.85
CA SER A 64 2.45 4.66 -14.15
C SER A 64 3.60 4.40 -13.19
N PRO A 65 4.86 4.51 -13.62
CA PRO A 65 6.00 4.44 -12.70
C PRO A 65 5.98 5.52 -11.62
N LEU A 66 5.62 6.75 -11.95
CA LEU A 66 5.71 7.86 -11.00
C LEU A 66 4.40 8.09 -10.24
N VAL A 67 3.31 8.40 -10.93
CA VAL A 67 2.03 8.71 -10.30
C VAL A 67 0.88 8.07 -11.06
N ALA A 68 0.06 7.29 -10.38
CA ALA A 68 -1.19 6.76 -10.90
C ALA A 68 -2.37 7.23 -10.06
N VAL A 69 -3.42 7.72 -10.72
CA VAL A 69 -4.66 8.18 -10.08
C VAL A 69 -5.87 7.54 -10.77
N GLY A 70 -6.70 6.81 -10.02
CA GLY A 70 -7.85 6.14 -10.62
C GLY A 70 -8.70 5.36 -9.63
N LEU A 71 -9.72 4.65 -10.11
CA LEU A 71 -10.43 3.69 -9.25
C LEU A 71 -9.47 2.57 -8.85
N VAL A 72 -8.71 2.04 -9.81
CA VAL A 72 -7.59 1.12 -9.55
C VAL A 72 -6.32 1.80 -10.03
N ALA A 73 -5.42 2.09 -9.10
CA ALA A 73 -4.17 2.77 -9.38
C ALA A 73 -2.97 1.88 -9.00
N VAL A 74 -2.03 1.74 -9.91
CA VAL A 74 -0.80 0.96 -9.72
C VAL A 74 0.41 1.82 -10.07
N SER A 75 1.35 2.00 -9.14
CA SER A 75 2.52 2.85 -9.33
C SER A 75 3.75 2.35 -8.56
N LEU A 76 4.95 2.67 -9.04
CA LEU A 76 6.16 2.45 -8.25
C LEU A 76 6.30 3.49 -7.13
N PHE A 77 6.03 4.77 -7.41
CA PHE A 77 6.22 5.81 -6.41
C PHE A 77 4.93 6.16 -5.67
N ASN A 78 3.89 6.58 -6.36
CA ASN A 78 2.67 7.07 -5.71
C ASN A 78 1.40 6.62 -6.43
N ALA A 79 0.54 5.87 -5.75
CA ALA A 79 -0.75 5.44 -6.24
C ALA A 79 -1.88 6.06 -5.42
N VAL A 80 -2.89 6.62 -6.09
CA VAL A 80 -4.07 7.23 -5.46
C VAL A 80 -5.33 6.69 -6.11
N GLY A 81 -6.22 6.06 -5.34
CA GLY A 81 -7.44 5.49 -5.89
C GLY A 81 -8.35 4.84 -4.87
N VAL A 82 -9.42 4.22 -5.32
CA VAL A 82 -10.27 3.38 -4.45
C VAL A 82 -9.46 2.16 -4.02
N VAL A 83 -8.81 1.50 -4.98
CA VAL A 83 -7.79 0.48 -4.74
C VAL A 83 -6.47 1.04 -5.23
N ALA A 84 -5.52 1.24 -4.34
CA ALA A 84 -4.21 1.79 -4.65
C ALA A 84 -3.10 0.79 -4.27
N ILE A 85 -2.23 0.49 -5.22
CA ILE A 85 -1.08 -0.39 -5.02
C ILE A 85 0.18 0.36 -5.43
N GLY A 86 1.08 0.58 -4.48
CA GLY A 86 2.31 1.33 -4.71
C GLY A 86 3.52 0.67 -4.07
N ALA A 87 4.71 0.80 -4.69
CA ALA A 87 5.93 0.37 -4.01
C ALA A 87 6.40 1.44 -3.02
N GLY A 88 6.27 2.72 -3.34
CA GLY A 88 6.59 3.85 -2.45
C GLY A 88 5.42 4.18 -1.52
N SER A 89 4.36 4.80 -2.03
CA SER A 89 3.19 5.16 -1.25
C SER A 89 1.88 4.82 -1.96
N ALA A 90 0.84 4.54 -1.17
CA ALA A 90 -0.50 4.28 -1.67
C ALA A 90 -1.55 4.97 -0.80
N SER A 91 -2.54 5.59 -1.44
CA SER A 91 -3.65 6.27 -0.76
C SER A 91 -4.98 5.88 -1.39
N GLY A 92 -5.93 5.36 -0.58
CA GLY A 92 -7.21 4.92 -1.11
C GLY A 92 -8.14 4.33 -0.05
N ILE A 93 -9.25 3.75 -0.46
CA ILE A 93 -10.08 2.96 0.45
C ILE A 93 -9.33 1.71 0.85
N ILE A 94 -8.74 1.01 -0.12
CA ILE A 94 -7.80 -0.10 0.11
C ILE A 94 -6.44 0.36 -0.41
N ALA A 95 -5.46 0.48 0.47
CA ALA A 95 -4.12 0.89 0.13
C ALA A 95 -3.11 -0.19 0.50
N ILE A 96 -2.32 -0.62 -0.46
CA ILE A 96 -1.23 -1.59 -0.27
C ILE A 96 0.06 -0.96 -0.75
N SER A 97 1.06 -0.89 0.12
CA SER A 97 2.33 -0.22 -0.20
C SER A 97 3.54 -0.98 0.33
N GLY A 98 4.67 -0.80 -0.33
CA GLY A 98 5.98 -1.17 0.21
C GLY A 98 6.45 -0.21 1.31
N GLY A 99 6.15 1.09 1.14
CA GLY A 99 6.41 2.17 2.10
C GLY A 99 5.15 2.59 2.86
N ASP A 100 4.65 3.79 2.65
CA ASP A 100 3.52 4.34 3.40
C ASP A 100 2.16 4.02 2.75
N ALA A 101 1.22 3.50 3.52
CA ALA A 101 -0.15 3.22 3.10
C ALA A 101 -1.16 4.05 3.90
N GLN A 102 -2.14 4.67 3.24
CA GLN A 102 -3.19 5.48 3.87
C GLN A 102 -4.56 5.11 3.29
N GLY A 103 -5.53 4.81 4.16
CA GLY A 103 -6.87 4.46 3.69
C GLY A 103 -7.83 4.00 4.78
N VAL A 104 -8.91 3.38 4.36
CA VAL A 104 -9.82 2.69 5.30
C VAL A 104 -9.17 1.39 5.74
N ILE A 105 -8.60 0.66 4.79
CA ILE A 105 -7.74 -0.51 5.01
C ILE A 105 -6.36 -0.16 4.44
N ALA A 106 -5.35 -0.13 5.29
CA ALA A 106 -3.98 0.19 4.91
C ALA A 106 -3.02 -0.94 5.28
N ILE A 107 -2.26 -1.42 4.32
CA ILE A 107 -1.25 -2.48 4.49
C ILE A 107 0.09 -1.96 3.97
N SER A 108 1.08 -1.94 4.83
CA SER A 108 2.45 -1.53 4.49
C SER A 108 3.46 -2.64 4.78
N ALA A 109 4.47 -2.80 3.91
CA ALA A 109 5.54 -3.78 4.12
C ALA A 109 6.66 -3.29 5.03
N GLY A 110 7.01 -2.02 4.96
CA GLY A 110 8.16 -1.49 5.69
C GLY A 110 8.01 -0.05 6.17
N GLY A 111 6.79 0.52 6.06
CA GLY A 111 6.53 1.89 6.46
C GLY A 111 5.30 2.01 7.37
N ARG A 112 4.61 3.14 7.27
CA ARG A 112 3.44 3.45 8.08
C ARG A 112 2.17 2.97 7.40
N ALA A 113 1.31 2.33 8.17
CA ALA A 113 -0.05 2.00 7.76
C ALA A 113 -1.05 2.82 8.56
N ASN A 114 -1.61 3.86 7.94
CA ASN A 114 -2.66 4.69 8.53
C ASN A 114 -4.01 4.24 7.99
N GLY A 115 -4.61 3.24 8.62
CA GLY A 115 -5.95 2.75 8.31
C GLY A 115 -7.00 3.39 9.20
N MET A 116 -8.15 3.77 8.65
CA MET A 116 -9.26 4.21 9.49
C MET A 116 -9.85 3.02 10.28
N LEU A 117 -10.06 1.89 9.61
CA LEU A 117 -10.53 0.65 10.23
C LEU A 117 -9.38 -0.30 10.54
N ILE A 118 -8.55 -0.60 9.54
CA ILE A 118 -7.47 -1.57 9.67
C ILE A 118 -6.17 -0.95 9.19
N GLY A 119 -5.15 -0.96 10.06
CA GLY A 119 -3.79 -0.61 9.72
C GLY A 119 -2.84 -1.77 10.04
N ILE A 120 -2.08 -2.24 9.05
CA ILE A 120 -1.08 -3.30 9.20
C ILE A 120 0.24 -2.83 8.63
N GLY A 121 1.26 -2.68 9.45
CA GLY A 121 2.56 -2.15 9.02
C GLY A 121 3.61 -2.17 10.12
N ASP A 122 4.77 -1.57 9.85
CA ASP A 122 5.80 -1.37 10.89
C ASP A 122 5.30 -0.39 11.96
N GLU A 123 4.68 0.71 11.53
CA GLU A 123 3.90 1.61 12.37
C GLU A 123 2.45 1.54 11.90
N ALA A 124 1.55 1.04 12.74
CA ALA A 124 0.16 0.88 12.37
C ALA A 124 -0.74 1.81 13.19
N ARG A 125 -1.71 2.46 12.53
CA ARG A 125 -2.76 3.26 13.14
C ARG A 125 -4.10 2.86 12.56
N GLY A 126 -5.12 2.74 13.38
CA GLY A 126 -6.47 2.38 12.96
C GLY A 126 -7.34 1.94 14.11
N ALA A 127 -8.61 1.66 13.87
CA ALA A 127 -9.48 1.03 14.86
C ALA A 127 -8.93 -0.35 15.24
N LEU A 128 -8.41 -1.09 14.26
CA LEU A 128 -7.60 -2.29 14.44
C LEU A 128 -6.21 -2.00 13.88
N ALA A 129 -5.20 -1.88 14.73
CA ALA A 129 -3.83 -1.63 14.33
C ALA A 129 -2.93 -2.82 14.68
N ILE A 130 -2.22 -3.35 13.69
CA ILE A 130 -1.30 -4.48 13.83
C ILE A 130 0.08 -4.04 13.39
N ALA A 131 0.97 -3.78 14.34
CA ALA A 131 2.38 -3.53 14.07
C ALA A 131 3.18 -4.81 14.26
N TYR A 132 4.05 -5.14 13.31
CA TYR A 132 4.81 -6.38 13.33
C TYR A 132 6.30 -6.18 13.67
N SER A 133 6.82 -4.94 13.67
CA SER A 133 8.22 -4.67 14.00
C SER A 133 8.46 -4.21 15.44
N GLY A 134 7.45 -4.26 16.31
CA GLY A 134 7.55 -3.75 17.68
C GLY A 134 7.53 -2.21 17.79
N ARG A 135 7.38 -1.49 16.67
CA ARG A 135 7.12 -0.06 16.65
C ARG A 135 5.62 0.20 16.77
N THR A 136 5.27 1.30 17.37
CA THR A 136 3.94 1.66 17.87
C THR A 136 2.74 1.25 17.01
N ALA A 137 1.86 0.40 17.56
CA ALA A 137 0.49 0.24 17.09
C ALA A 137 -0.41 1.20 17.89
N LYS A 138 -1.04 2.19 17.24
CA LYS A 138 -2.02 3.08 17.88
C LYS A 138 -3.41 2.78 17.33
N ALA A 139 -4.22 2.10 18.13
CA ALA A 139 -5.63 1.94 17.85
C ALA A 139 -6.41 3.22 18.22
N PHE A 140 -7.34 3.64 17.34
CA PHE A 140 -8.24 4.74 17.64
C PHE A 140 -9.44 4.24 18.45
N GLY A 141 -9.61 4.76 19.65
CA GLY A 141 -10.79 4.54 20.49
C GLY A 141 -10.49 3.90 21.84
N ASN A 142 -11.35 4.18 22.81
CA ASN A 142 -11.35 3.58 24.14
C ASN A 142 -11.91 2.13 24.10
N TRP A 143 -11.38 1.28 23.25
CA TRP A 143 -11.63 -0.14 23.40
C TRP A 143 -10.86 -0.60 24.64
N PRO A 144 -11.45 -1.49 25.47
CA PRO A 144 -10.78 -1.97 26.65
C PRO A 144 -9.41 -2.51 26.24
N PRO A 145 -8.36 -2.14 26.99
CA PRO A 145 -7.03 -2.59 26.68
C PRO A 145 -7.02 -4.13 26.71
N TRP A 146 -6.57 -4.73 25.63
CA TRP A 146 -6.22 -6.14 25.72
C TRP A 146 -5.15 -6.28 26.81
N PRO A 147 -5.19 -7.36 27.54
CA PRO A 147 -4.10 -7.66 28.48
C PRO A 147 -2.79 -7.68 27.69
N GLY A 148 -1.92 -6.71 27.90
CA GLY A 148 -0.65 -6.55 27.19
C GLY A 148 -0.48 -5.28 26.35
N ALA A 149 -1.48 -4.38 26.30
CA ALA A 149 -1.35 -3.07 25.64
C ALA A 149 -0.75 -2.00 26.57
N GLU A 150 -0.37 -2.37 27.78
CA GLU A 150 0.38 -1.50 28.69
C GLU A 150 1.86 -1.72 28.48
N ALA A 151 2.39 -1.17 27.45
CA ALA A 151 3.82 -0.99 27.37
C ALA A 151 4.14 0.22 26.51
N GLU A 152 4.70 1.12 27.22
CA GLU A 152 5.61 2.18 26.88
C GLU A 152 4.97 3.54 26.67
N THR A 153 4.60 4.10 27.83
CA THR A 153 4.85 5.51 28.11
C THR A 153 6.15 5.57 28.90
N ASP A 154 7.27 5.82 28.24
CA ASP A 154 8.40 6.60 28.73
C ASP A 154 9.25 7.10 27.55
#